data_9ab641d6fee9c35c6e1eae67dc86b237
#
_entry.id   9ab641d6fee9c35c6e1eae67dc86b237
#
_cell.length_a   1.000
_cell.length_b   1.000
_cell.length_c   1.000
_cell.angle_alpha   90.00
_cell.angle_beta   90.00
_cell.angle_gamma   90.00
#
_symmetry.space_group_name_H-M   'P 1'
#
loop_
_entity.id
_entity.type
_entity.pdbx_description
1 polymer ?
#
loop_
_entity_poly.entity_id
_entity_poly.type
_entity_poly.pdbx_seq_one_letter_code
_entity_poly.pdbx_strand_id
1 'polypeptide(L)'
;MDYINLNIHRIYYQNIKLTKNKSNKIIFIKHIEFLPNKKILFNPKTKITIHLTEKENYLLNFLYNKRNLEFTKNDLLIDVWGVTERINTHTLETHLYRLKQKLFKLDPNLTFSLINQNGLYTFEYS
;
A
#
# COMPACT_ATOMS: atom_id res chain seq x y z
N MET A 1 -13.11 8.08 -5.48
CA MET A 1 -12.91 8.08 -5.49
C MET A 1 -12.47 8.48 -4.89
N ASP A 2 -12.61 8.05 -5.61
CA ASP A 2 -12.47 8.23 -5.50
C ASP A 2 -12.02 8.70 -5.17
N TYR A 3 -12.17 8.28 -5.69
CA TYR A 3 -12.04 8.65 -5.75
C TYR A 3 -11.80 9.00 -5.60
N ILE A 4 -11.95 9.66 -6.48
CA ILE A 4 -12.26 9.99 -6.38
C ILE A 4 -11.85 10.21 -6.15
N ASN A 5 -11.86 10.19 -6.41
CA ASN A 5 -11.89 10.48 -6.22
C ASN A 5 -11.65 10.69 -5.84
N LEU A 6 -11.55 10.82 -6.54
CA LEU A 6 -11.86 11.10 -6.05
C LEU A 6 -11.71 10.94 -5.84
N ASN A 7 -11.46 11.21 -6.10
CA ASN A 7 -11.64 11.29 -5.67
C ASN A 7 -11.90 10.89 -5.32
N ILE A 8 -11.58 10.23 -6.06
CA ILE A 8 -12.13 10.06 -5.57
C ILE A 8 -12.23 9.67 -5.24
N HIS A 9 -11.96 10.42 -5.34
CA HIS A 9 -12.16 10.32 -4.82
C HIS A 9 -12.21 10.19 -4.22
N ARG A 10 -12.02 10.08 -4.84
CA ARG A 10 -12.23 10.12 -4.24
C ARG A 10 -12.69 9.91 -3.68
N ILE A 11 -12.20 9.63 -4.17
CA ILE A 11 -12.71 9.60 -3.56
C ILE A 11 -13.14 9.29 -3.31
N TYR A 12 -13.16 9.88 -3.70
CA TYR A 12 -13.77 9.67 -3.30
C TYR A 12 -14.02 9.53 -2.63
N TYR A 13 -14.14 9.78 -3.38
CA TYR A 13 -14.60 9.74 -2.69
C TYR A 13 -14.79 10.01 -1.86
N GLN A 14 -14.93 9.90 -2.09
CA GLN A 14 -15.39 10.10 -1.35
C GLN A 14 -16.00 10.09 -0.80
N ASN A 15 -16.54 10.18 -1.28
CA ASN A 15 -17.42 10.17 -0.73
C ASN A 15 -18.00 9.84 -0.26
N ILE A 16 -18.50 9.78 -0.41
CA ILE A 16 -19.26 9.48 0.04
C ILE A 16 -19.65 9.27 0.69
N LYS A 17 -20.18 9.20 0.75
CA LYS A 17 -20.64 8.99 1.30
C LYS A 17 -20.83 8.46 1.88
N LEU A 18 -21.16 8.50 1.85
CA LEU A 18 -21.33 7.88 2.34
C LEU A 18 -21.21 7.30 2.99
N THR A 19 -21.30 7.10 3.06
CA THR A 19 -21.18 6.50 3.62
C THR A 19 -20.83 6.11 4.48
N LYS A 20 -21.02 5.76 4.62
CA LYS A 20 -20.67 5.22 5.29
C LYS A 20 -19.94 4.49 5.62
N ASN A 21 -19.77 3.95 5.96
CA ASN A 21 -19.00 3.15 6.27
C ASN A 21 -18.05 2.82 6.06
N LYS A 22 -17.97 2.48 6.08
CA LYS A 22 -16.87 2.01 5.79
C LYS A 22 -15.64 2.22 6.32
N SER A 23 -15.35 1.97 6.41
CA SER A 23 -14.39 2.74 6.84
C SER A 23 -13.39 2.24 7.82
N ASN A 24 -13.57 1.20 8.51
CA ASN A 24 -12.57 0.62 9.40
C ASN A 24 -12.10 -0.72 8.88
N LYS A 25 -11.84 -0.75 7.57
CA LYS A 25 -11.31 -1.95 6.94
C LYS A 25 -9.96 -2.28 7.55
N ILE A 26 -9.79 -3.53 7.94
CA ILE A 26 -8.52 -4.04 8.45
C ILE A 26 -8.02 -5.11 7.50
N ILE A 27 -6.79 -4.95 7.03
CA ILE A 27 -6.12 -5.92 6.19
C ILE A 27 -5.07 -6.60 7.05
N PHE A 28 -5.01 -7.93 6.99
CA PHE A 28 -4.02 -8.68 7.75
C PHE A 28 -2.87 -9.10 6.85
N ILE A 29 -1.66 -8.69 7.23
CA ILE A 29 -0.42 -9.13 6.61
C ILE A 29 0.24 -10.01 7.66
N LYS A 30 -0.03 -11.32 7.62
CA LYS A 30 0.22 -12.24 8.70
C LYS A 30 -0.55 -11.75 9.94
N HIS A 31 0.14 -11.49 11.04
CA HIS A 31 -0.50 -10.99 12.26
C HIS A 31 -0.50 -9.46 12.32
N ILE A 32 0.16 -8.79 11.39
CA ILE A 32 0.20 -7.34 11.34
C ILE A 32 -1.11 -6.82 10.79
N GLU A 33 -1.67 -5.80 11.44
CA GLU A 33 -2.90 -5.16 10.99
C GLU A 33 -2.55 -3.91 10.20
N PHE A 34 -3.07 -3.84 8.99
CA PHE A 34 -2.93 -2.68 8.12
C PHE A 34 -4.29 -2.02 7.99
N LEU A 35 -4.38 -0.76 8.39
CA LEU A 35 -5.62 0.02 8.33
C LEU A 35 -5.43 1.14 7.29
N PRO A 36 -5.79 0.90 6.03
CA PRO A 36 -5.53 1.88 4.97
C PRO A 36 -6.23 3.21 5.17
N ASN A 37 -7.42 3.20 5.76
CA ASN A 37 -8.17 4.44 5.97
C ASN A 37 -7.51 5.35 7.01
N LYS A 38 -6.70 4.77 7.89
CA LYS A 38 -5.98 5.52 8.91
C LYS A 38 -4.50 5.65 8.61
N LYS A 39 -4.03 4.97 7.56
CA LYS A 39 -2.62 4.96 7.14
C LYS A 39 -1.72 4.49 8.26
N ILE A 40 -2.10 3.41 8.92
CA ILE A 40 -1.30 2.85 10.00
C ILE A 40 -1.11 1.35 9.85
N LEU A 41 0.00 0.89 10.44
CA LEU A 41 0.30 -0.51 10.64
C LEU A 41 0.38 -0.75 12.14
N PHE A 42 -0.13 -1.87 12.59
CA PHE A 42 -0.18 -2.20 14.01
C PHE A 42 0.23 -3.65 14.25
N ASN A 43 1.12 -3.85 15.21
CA ASN A 43 1.49 -5.19 15.65
C ASN A 43 0.83 -5.44 17.00
N PRO A 44 -0.21 -6.29 17.05
CA PRO A 44 -0.93 -6.53 18.31
C PRO A 44 -0.09 -7.22 19.37
N LYS A 45 0.98 -7.92 18.98
CA LYS A 45 1.85 -8.60 19.97
C LYS A 45 2.70 -7.61 20.75
N THR A 46 3.21 -6.59 20.08
CA THR A 46 4.09 -5.60 20.70
C THR A 46 3.39 -4.30 21.05
N LYS A 47 2.16 -4.12 20.53
CA LYS A 47 1.37 -2.89 20.69
C LYS A 47 2.01 -1.68 20.01
N ILE A 48 2.88 -1.91 19.04
CA ILE A 48 3.54 -0.84 18.30
C ILE A 48 2.69 -0.46 17.10
N THR A 49 2.50 0.85 16.92
CA THR A 49 1.81 1.42 15.77
C THR A 49 2.83 2.22 14.96
N ILE A 50 2.80 2.07 13.65
CA ILE A 50 3.64 2.83 12.73
C ILE A 50 2.73 3.55 11.74
N HIS A 51 3.01 4.83 11.51
CA HIS A 51 2.26 5.65 10.56
C HIS A 51 2.92 5.59 9.18
N LEU A 52 2.08 5.46 8.16
CA LEU A 52 2.53 5.45 6.78
C LEU A 52 2.30 6.83 6.17
N THR A 53 3.17 7.23 5.24
CA THR A 53 2.87 8.37 4.39
C THR A 53 1.75 7.98 3.42
N GLU A 54 1.18 8.97 2.77
CA GLU A 54 0.11 8.71 1.81
C GLU A 54 0.57 7.76 0.69
N LYS A 55 1.77 8.00 0.15
CA LYS A 55 2.30 7.16 -0.93
C LYS A 55 2.65 5.76 -0.46
N GLU A 56 3.19 5.63 0.74
CA GLU A 56 3.45 4.32 1.32
C GLU A 56 2.16 3.54 1.52
N ASN A 57 1.12 4.23 1.95
CA ASN A 57 -0.19 3.62 2.16
C ASN A 57 -0.78 3.10 0.85
N TYR A 58 -0.77 3.93 -0.20
CA TYR A 58 -1.23 3.50 -1.53
C TYR A 58 -0.39 2.36 -2.06
N LEU A 59 0.92 2.43 -1.88
CA LEU A 59 1.83 1.42 -2.37
C LEU A 59 1.56 0.07 -1.72
N LEU A 60 1.44 0.04 -0.40
CA LEU A 60 1.16 -1.20 0.32
C LEU A 60 -0.21 -1.77 -0.06
N ASN A 61 -1.20 -0.90 -0.19
CA ASN A 61 -2.54 -1.33 -0.58
C ASN A 61 -2.54 -1.95 -1.98
N PHE A 62 -1.82 -1.32 -2.92
CA PHE A 62 -1.68 -1.86 -4.27
C PHE A 62 -1.01 -3.24 -4.23
N LEU A 63 0.12 -3.33 -3.54
CA LEU A 63 0.88 -4.58 -3.49
C LEU A 63 0.06 -5.70 -2.85
N TYR A 64 -0.63 -5.41 -1.78
CA TYR A 64 -1.46 -6.41 -1.12
C TYR A 64 -2.58 -6.90 -2.05
N ASN A 65 -3.23 -5.97 -2.76
CA ASN A 65 -4.31 -6.34 -3.68
C ASN A 65 -3.81 -7.13 -4.88
N LYS A 66 -2.54 -6.97 -5.24
CA LYS A 66 -1.92 -7.70 -6.35
C LYS A 66 -1.12 -8.92 -5.91
N ARG A 67 -1.17 -9.28 -4.64
CA ARG A 67 -0.43 -10.45 -4.17
C ARG A 67 -0.89 -11.69 -4.95
N ASN A 68 0.09 -12.53 -5.29
CA ASN A 68 -0.13 -13.74 -6.09
C ASN A 68 -0.54 -13.47 -7.54
N LEU A 69 -0.41 -12.22 -7.99
CA LEU A 69 -0.67 -11.83 -9.37
C LEU A 69 0.56 -11.16 -9.92
N GLU A 70 0.69 -11.19 -11.26
CA GLU A 70 1.75 -10.47 -11.93
C GLU A 70 1.26 -9.07 -12.30
N PHE A 71 2.17 -8.10 -12.23
CA PHE A 71 1.84 -6.74 -12.65
C PHE A 71 3.11 -6.08 -13.20
N THR A 72 2.92 -5.02 -14.00
CA THR A 72 4.05 -4.28 -14.54
C THR A 72 4.38 -3.11 -13.64
N LYS A 73 5.60 -2.59 -13.79
CA LYS A 73 6.00 -1.37 -13.11
C LYS A 73 5.06 -0.22 -13.45
N ASN A 74 4.63 -0.16 -14.72
CA ASN A 74 3.71 0.90 -15.16
C ASN A 74 2.36 0.81 -14.45
N ASP A 75 1.83 -0.41 -14.26
CA ASP A 75 0.59 -0.60 -13.50
C ASP A 75 0.72 -0.01 -12.10
N LEU A 76 1.83 -0.27 -11.45
CA LEU A 76 2.08 0.22 -10.11
C LEU A 76 2.20 1.74 -10.09
N LEU A 77 2.94 2.31 -11.04
CA LEU A 77 3.13 3.76 -11.09
C LEU A 77 1.83 4.49 -11.37
N ILE A 78 1.00 3.97 -12.26
CA ILE A 78 -0.29 4.60 -12.56
C ILE A 78 -1.21 4.56 -11.35
N ASP A 79 -1.29 3.40 -10.69
CA ASP A 79 -2.21 3.24 -9.57
C ASP A 79 -1.82 4.10 -8.37
N VAL A 80 -0.53 4.19 -8.07
CA VAL A 80 -0.05 4.89 -6.88
C VAL A 80 0.16 6.37 -7.13
N TRP A 81 0.69 6.75 -8.28
CA TRP A 81 1.03 8.14 -8.58
C TRP A 81 0.14 8.82 -9.61
N GLY A 82 -0.60 8.04 -10.39
CA GLY A 82 -1.47 8.58 -11.42
C GLY A 82 -0.77 8.75 -12.76
N VAL A 83 -1.57 8.88 -13.82
CA VAL A 83 -1.04 8.92 -15.19
C VAL A 83 -0.36 10.26 -15.52
N THR A 84 -0.69 11.30 -14.78
CA THR A 84 -0.16 12.63 -15.05
C THR A 84 1.15 12.92 -14.34
N GLU A 85 1.50 12.13 -13.34
CA GLU A 85 2.76 12.31 -12.61
C GLU A 85 3.87 11.52 -13.27
N ARG A 86 5.04 12.13 -13.34
CA ARG A 86 6.22 11.45 -13.87
C ARG A 86 7.14 11.11 -12.71
N ILE A 87 7.26 9.82 -12.46
CA ILE A 87 8.07 9.31 -11.36
C ILE A 87 9.18 8.47 -11.94
N ASN A 88 10.42 8.75 -11.58
CA ASN A 88 11.52 7.90 -12.02
C ASN A 88 11.62 6.67 -11.13
N THR A 89 12.39 5.70 -11.60
CA THR A 89 12.59 4.42 -10.89
C THR A 89 13.17 4.64 -9.51
N HIS A 90 14.06 5.62 -9.37
CA HIS A 90 14.70 5.90 -8.09
C HIS A 90 13.68 6.33 -7.03
N THR A 91 12.70 7.13 -7.41
CA THR A 91 11.64 7.55 -6.48
C THR A 91 10.85 6.34 -6.00
N LEU A 92 10.48 5.46 -6.92
CA LEU A 92 9.77 4.24 -6.57
C LEU A 92 10.60 3.38 -5.60
N GLU A 93 11.87 3.19 -5.91
CA GLU A 93 12.77 2.39 -5.06
C GLU A 93 12.90 2.97 -3.67
N THR A 94 12.96 4.30 -3.57
CA THR A 94 13.05 4.98 -2.27
C THR A 94 11.80 4.71 -1.43
N HIS A 95 10.62 4.81 -2.03
CA HIS A 95 9.37 4.56 -1.31
C HIS A 95 9.26 3.10 -0.89
N LEU A 96 9.65 2.17 -1.75
CA LEU A 96 9.66 0.74 -1.41
C LEU A 96 10.60 0.47 -0.26
N TYR A 97 11.79 1.07 -0.29
CA TYR A 97 12.77 0.87 0.76
C TYR A 97 12.24 1.35 2.12
N ARG A 98 11.63 2.53 2.14
CA ARG A 98 11.07 3.08 3.37
C ARG A 98 9.94 2.21 3.91
N LEU A 99 9.10 1.72 3.01
CA LEU A 99 8.00 0.83 3.41
C LEU A 99 8.55 -0.46 4.03
N LYS A 100 9.58 -1.04 3.40
CA LYS A 100 10.19 -2.25 3.92
C LYS A 100 10.83 -2.02 5.29
N GLN A 101 11.44 -0.88 5.49
CA GLN A 101 12.04 -0.54 6.78
C GLN A 101 10.98 -0.41 7.87
N LYS A 102 9.83 0.19 7.56
CA LYS A 102 8.75 0.33 8.51
C LYS A 102 8.18 -1.03 8.90
N LEU A 103 8.01 -1.90 7.92
CA LEU A 103 7.54 -3.26 8.19
C LEU A 103 8.55 -4.04 9.03
N PHE A 104 9.84 -3.89 8.74
CA PHE A 104 10.88 -4.57 9.50
C PHE A 104 10.92 -4.09 10.96
N LYS A 105 10.75 -2.80 11.19
CA LYS A 105 10.68 -2.27 12.56
C LYS A 105 9.50 -2.85 13.32
N LEU A 106 8.39 -3.04 12.61
CA LEU A 106 7.17 -3.53 13.23
C LEU A 106 7.27 -5.01 13.54
N ASP A 107 7.89 -5.79 12.65
CA ASP A 107 8.09 -7.21 12.84
C ASP A 107 9.30 -7.67 12.02
N PRO A 108 10.47 -7.86 12.68
CA PRO A 108 11.68 -8.30 11.95
C PRO A 108 11.53 -9.66 11.29
N ASN A 109 10.57 -10.47 11.70
CA ASN A 109 10.37 -11.80 11.14
C ASN A 109 9.48 -11.79 9.91
N LEU A 110 8.87 -10.66 9.58
CA LEU A 110 8.04 -10.54 8.39
C LEU A 110 8.93 -10.34 7.17
N THR A 111 8.83 -11.24 6.21
CA THR A 111 9.55 -11.14 4.94
C THR A 111 8.66 -10.50 3.89
N PHE A 112 9.17 -9.50 3.22
CA PHE A 112 8.44 -8.71 2.25
C PHE A 112 9.30 -8.65 0.99
N SER A 113 8.82 -9.20 -0.12
CA SER A 113 9.59 -9.30 -1.35
C SER A 113 8.81 -8.84 -2.56
N LEU A 114 9.47 -8.08 -3.41
CA LEU A 114 8.96 -7.72 -4.72
C LEU A 114 9.92 -8.32 -5.75
N ILE A 115 9.44 -9.32 -6.47
CA ILE A 115 10.26 -10.10 -7.39
C ILE A 115 9.99 -9.63 -8.81
N ASN A 116 11.06 -9.36 -9.56
CA ASN A 116 10.97 -8.93 -10.95
C ASN A 116 11.53 -10.03 -11.85
N GLN A 117 10.68 -10.55 -12.74
CA GLN A 117 11.09 -11.51 -13.76
C GLN A 117 10.64 -11.01 -15.13
N ASN A 118 11.61 -10.61 -15.95
CA ASN A 118 11.34 -10.18 -17.33
C ASN A 118 10.34 -9.03 -17.42
N GLY A 119 10.41 -8.10 -16.48
CA GLY A 119 9.54 -6.93 -16.47
C GLY A 119 8.21 -7.13 -15.76
N LEU A 120 7.93 -8.35 -15.32
CA LEU A 120 6.74 -8.63 -14.54
C LEU A 120 7.11 -8.78 -13.08
N TYR A 121 6.34 -8.12 -12.21
CA TYR A 121 6.56 -8.16 -10.77
C TYR A 121 5.54 -9.04 -10.09
N THR A 122 5.99 -9.72 -9.04
CA THR A 122 5.09 -10.40 -8.11
C THR A 122 5.43 -9.95 -6.70
N PHE A 123 4.41 -9.78 -5.88
CA PHE A 123 4.56 -9.39 -4.49
C PHE A 123 4.28 -10.58 -3.59
N GLU A 124 5.19 -10.83 -2.67
CA GLU A 124 5.05 -11.92 -1.70
C GLU A 124 5.42 -11.44 -0.30
N TYR A 125 4.80 -12.04 0.67
CA TYR A 125 5.23 -11.86 2.06
C TYR A 125 5.06 -13.19 2.80
N SER A 126 5.84 -13.37 3.85
CA SER A 126 5.73 -14.56 4.68
C SER A 126 6.19 -14.31 6.11
#